data_459e70381b8d66d9b3650d81992251da
#
_entry.id   459e70381b8d66d9b3650d81992251da
#
_cell.length_a   1.000
_cell.length_b   1.000
_cell.length_c   1.000
_cell.angle_alpha   90.00
_cell.angle_beta   90.00
_cell.angle_gamma   90.00
#
_symmetry.space_group_name_H-M   'P 1'
#
loop_
_entity.id
_entity.type
_entity.pdbx_description
1 polymer ?
#
loop_
_entity_poly.entity_id
_entity_poly.type
_entity_poly.pdbx_seq_one_letter_code
_entity_poly.pdbx_strand_id
1 'polypeptide(L)'
;MADERKQALVTIPSDALRALLNLRDEFPAFRQLLKDIIQIVAVLDASAVQGELRWRLGSRINPTARTGLHEAIDSGAVIAVAPVFLRQEIEKHLPLIATETGVGVEAASAEWERVQRLIRFYAPNGDGAEFALVDPKDSPYALTARELDADFVRTTDPHFAQMGVTVIGSELDRVLRDYARATSVLVTVKLGSGLAVTFGIQVFVELIRGMIEMIRKLPPAVKLILGATVAIALLHPTSREKLIQWLKKIWERLRENKPLFVSISQGAVRHLAEAAKTSRTTREAIKSRLRVRGKQTALSHARLICLRSEEPLATDEIAQRILANGYSSRSKDFKAYVRRLLRQDPGFITNADGLWTLRTAT
;
A
#
# COMPACT_ATOMS: atom_id res chain seq x y z
N MET A 1 18.36 -28.14 -23.75
CA MET A 1 17.32 -27.08 -23.66
C MET A 1 16.29 -27.57 -22.65
N ALA A 2 16.66 -27.46 -21.40
CA ALA A 2 15.78 -27.85 -20.30
C ALA A 2 14.78 -26.73 -20.06
N ASP A 3 13.55 -27.12 -19.99
CA ASP A 3 12.32 -26.41 -19.75
C ASP A 3 12.41 -25.56 -18.46
N GLU A 4 12.90 -24.32 -18.58
CA GLU A 4 12.71 -23.29 -17.58
C GLU A 4 11.26 -22.76 -17.63
N ARG A 5 10.30 -23.64 -17.48
CA ARG A 5 9.01 -23.25 -16.97
C ARG A 5 9.24 -22.87 -15.51
N LYS A 6 9.68 -21.63 -15.29
CA LYS A 6 9.58 -20.98 -13.99
C LYS A 6 8.14 -21.18 -13.55
N GLN A 7 7.91 -22.17 -12.69
CA GLN A 7 6.64 -22.34 -12.02
C GLN A 7 6.35 -21.00 -11.37
N ALA A 8 5.44 -20.24 -11.96
CA ALA A 8 5.01 -18.95 -11.41
C ALA A 8 4.57 -19.24 -9.98
N LEU A 9 5.31 -18.71 -9.01
CA LEU A 9 4.90 -18.79 -7.62
C LEU A 9 3.48 -18.21 -7.56
N VAL A 10 2.52 -19.04 -7.18
CA VAL A 10 1.15 -18.59 -7.06
C VAL A 10 1.09 -17.69 -5.83
N THR A 11 1.05 -16.42 -6.06
CA THR A 11 0.97 -15.37 -5.05
C THR A 11 -0.35 -14.63 -5.16
N ILE A 12 -0.77 -14.02 -4.08
CA ILE A 12 -1.94 -13.14 -4.09
C ILE A 12 -1.70 -12.03 -5.13
N PRO A 13 -2.65 -11.77 -6.04
CA PRO A 13 -2.57 -10.66 -6.99
C PRO A 13 -2.41 -9.30 -6.28
N SER A 14 -1.80 -8.34 -6.96
CA SER A 14 -1.52 -7.01 -6.38
C SER A 14 -2.76 -6.30 -5.86
N ASP A 15 -3.88 -6.39 -6.58
CA ASP A 15 -5.17 -5.80 -6.20
C ASP A 15 -5.73 -6.43 -4.90
N ALA A 16 -5.63 -7.76 -4.77
CA ALA A 16 -6.04 -8.46 -3.57
C ALA A 16 -5.11 -8.15 -2.38
N LEU A 17 -3.79 -8.06 -2.61
CA LEU A 17 -2.84 -7.65 -1.58
C LEU A 17 -3.13 -6.23 -1.08
N ARG A 18 -3.33 -5.29 -2.00
CA ARG A 18 -3.72 -3.91 -1.65
C ARG A 18 -4.99 -3.86 -0.81
N ALA A 19 -6.02 -4.59 -1.22
CA ALA A 19 -7.28 -4.66 -0.49
C ALA A 19 -7.10 -5.22 0.93
N LEU A 20 -6.28 -6.26 1.10
CA LEU A 20 -5.96 -6.82 2.42
C LEU A 20 -5.16 -5.84 3.29
N LEU A 21 -4.23 -5.08 2.70
CA LEU A 21 -3.48 -4.06 3.43
C LEU A 21 -4.36 -2.89 3.84
N ASN A 22 -5.38 -2.53 3.05
CA ASN A 22 -6.40 -1.56 3.45
C ASN A 22 -7.27 -2.10 4.60
N LEU A 23 -7.74 -3.35 4.51
CA LEU A 23 -8.51 -4.00 5.59
C LEU A 23 -7.71 -4.12 6.91
N ARG A 24 -6.38 -4.20 6.85
CA ARG A 24 -5.52 -4.16 8.03
C ARG A 24 -5.77 -2.91 8.86
N ASP A 25 -5.94 -1.76 8.21
CA ASP A 25 -6.14 -0.50 8.91
C ASP A 25 -7.57 -0.39 9.48
N GLU A 26 -8.54 -1.08 8.88
CA GLU A 26 -9.94 -1.10 9.32
C GLU A 26 -10.20 -2.11 10.46
N PHE A 27 -9.53 -3.28 10.43
CA PHE A 27 -9.86 -4.38 11.33
C PHE A 27 -8.69 -4.79 12.24
N PRO A 28 -8.84 -4.72 13.58
CA PRO A 28 -7.78 -5.04 14.53
C PRO A 28 -7.16 -6.43 14.34
N ALA A 29 -7.96 -7.41 13.95
CA ALA A 29 -7.48 -8.77 13.77
C ALA A 29 -6.64 -8.96 12.50
N PHE A 30 -6.97 -8.28 11.37
CA PHE A 30 -6.09 -8.21 10.20
C PHE A 30 -4.79 -7.47 10.54
N ARG A 31 -4.86 -6.48 11.41
CA ARG A 31 -3.69 -5.75 11.91
C ARG A 31 -2.72 -6.67 12.65
N GLN A 32 -3.22 -7.52 13.52
CA GLN A 32 -2.40 -8.52 14.23
C GLN A 32 -1.79 -9.55 13.25
N LEU A 33 -2.58 -10.01 12.27
CA LEU A 33 -2.12 -10.96 11.27
C LEU A 33 -1.02 -10.38 10.37
N LEU A 34 -1.16 -9.12 9.97
CA LEU A 34 -0.29 -8.44 9.03
C LEU A 34 0.70 -7.46 9.71
N LYS A 35 0.86 -7.56 11.05
CA LYS A 35 1.71 -6.65 11.84
C LYS A 35 3.16 -6.56 11.38
N ASP A 36 3.68 -7.64 10.80
CA ASP A 36 5.05 -7.69 10.32
C ASP A 36 5.22 -7.06 8.92
N ILE A 37 4.13 -6.67 8.28
CA ILE A 37 4.17 -6.03 6.98
C ILE A 37 4.27 -4.53 7.18
N ILE A 38 5.38 -3.97 6.75
CA ILE A 38 5.62 -2.54 6.76
C ILE A 38 5.19 -2.00 5.41
N GLN A 39 4.32 -0.99 5.39
CA GLN A 39 4.08 -0.21 4.18
C GLN A 39 5.11 0.91 4.13
N ILE A 40 5.78 1.01 3.01
CA ILE A 40 6.78 2.04 2.74
C ILE A 40 6.05 3.28 2.23
N VAL A 41 6.33 4.45 2.80
CA VAL A 41 5.79 5.73 2.34
C VAL A 41 6.85 6.42 1.48
N ALA A 42 6.54 6.60 0.20
CA ALA A 42 7.42 7.24 -0.76
C ALA A 42 6.79 8.52 -1.27
N VAL A 43 7.49 9.64 -1.16
CA VAL A 43 7.13 10.86 -1.87
C VAL A 43 7.68 10.76 -3.30
N LEU A 44 6.81 10.93 -4.28
CA LEU A 44 7.20 10.92 -5.68
C LEU A 44 7.45 12.35 -6.15
N ASP A 45 8.65 12.59 -6.64
CA ASP A 45 9.01 13.80 -7.35
C ASP A 45 8.55 13.75 -8.82
N ALA A 46 8.46 14.90 -9.47
CA ALA A 46 8.07 15.03 -10.87
C ALA A 46 8.96 14.21 -11.80
N SER A 47 10.27 14.14 -11.54
CA SER A 47 11.22 13.34 -12.33
C SER A 47 10.88 11.85 -12.33
N ALA A 48 10.47 11.32 -11.19
CA ALA A 48 10.06 9.93 -11.05
C ALA A 48 8.77 9.63 -11.82
N VAL A 49 7.78 10.53 -11.75
CA VAL A 49 6.49 10.37 -12.43
C VAL A 49 6.65 10.55 -13.95
N GLN A 50 7.43 11.52 -14.39
CA GLN A 50 7.74 11.69 -15.80
C GLN A 50 8.46 10.46 -16.38
N GLY A 51 9.42 9.89 -15.63
CA GLY A 51 10.09 8.65 -16.01
C GLY A 51 9.12 7.48 -16.16
N GLU A 52 8.16 7.35 -15.21
CA GLU A 52 7.10 6.36 -15.28
C GLU A 52 6.21 6.53 -16.51
N LEU A 53 5.79 7.77 -16.80
CA LEU A 53 4.96 8.09 -17.96
C LEU A 53 5.69 7.78 -19.29
N ARG A 54 6.96 8.21 -19.42
CA ARG A 54 7.78 7.90 -20.60
C ARG A 54 7.90 6.40 -20.82
N TRP A 55 8.14 5.66 -19.75
CA TRP A 55 8.25 4.20 -19.83
C TRP A 55 6.92 3.56 -20.25
N ARG A 56 5.78 4.05 -19.76
CA ARG A 56 4.46 3.49 -20.05
C ARG A 56 3.98 3.81 -21.46
N LEU A 57 4.29 4.98 -21.96
CA LEU A 57 3.91 5.44 -23.30
C LEU A 57 4.86 4.95 -24.38
N GLY A 58 6.11 4.64 -24.03
CA GLY A 58 7.11 4.14 -24.97
C GLY A 58 6.79 2.75 -25.50
N SER A 59 7.38 2.42 -26.65
CA SER A 59 7.26 1.10 -27.27
C SER A 59 7.83 0.00 -26.37
N ARG A 60 7.05 -1.05 -26.12
CA ARG A 60 7.43 -2.15 -25.25
C ARG A 60 7.21 -3.50 -25.92
N ILE A 61 8.17 -4.42 -25.76
CA ILE A 61 8.06 -5.81 -26.23
C ILE A 61 6.86 -6.49 -25.54
N ASN A 62 6.67 -6.22 -24.23
CA ASN A 62 5.52 -6.72 -23.48
C ASN A 62 4.64 -5.54 -23.03
N PRO A 63 3.47 -5.33 -23.65
CA PRO A 63 2.56 -4.23 -23.31
C PRO A 63 2.03 -4.29 -21.86
N THR A 64 1.98 -5.50 -21.26
CA THR A 64 1.49 -5.70 -19.89
C THR A 64 2.58 -5.56 -18.82
N ALA A 65 3.83 -5.37 -19.24
CA ALA A 65 4.93 -5.17 -18.30
C ALA A 65 4.67 -3.92 -17.44
N ARG A 66 5.14 -3.98 -16.19
CA ARG A 66 5.07 -2.89 -15.22
C ARG A 66 6.46 -2.54 -14.76
N THR A 67 6.69 -1.28 -14.43
CA THR A 67 7.94 -0.87 -13.74
C THR A 67 7.98 -1.48 -12.34
N GLY A 68 9.15 -1.54 -11.75
CA GLY A 68 9.30 -2.00 -10.38
C GLY A 68 8.57 -1.11 -9.38
N LEU A 69 8.64 0.21 -9.59
CA LEU A 69 7.92 1.19 -8.78
C LEU A 69 6.41 1.01 -8.90
N HIS A 70 5.90 0.91 -10.14
CA HIS A 70 4.46 0.70 -10.37
C HIS A 70 3.94 -0.57 -9.67
N GLU A 71 4.65 -1.69 -9.83
CA GLU A 71 4.25 -2.97 -9.20
C GLU A 71 4.21 -2.85 -7.67
N ALA A 72 5.18 -2.13 -7.08
CA ALA A 72 5.25 -1.91 -5.65
C ALA A 72 4.11 -1.01 -5.13
N ILE A 73 3.75 0.05 -5.88
CA ILE A 73 2.64 0.93 -5.54
C ILE A 73 1.30 0.20 -5.76
N ASP A 74 1.15 -0.50 -6.88
CA ASP A 74 -0.07 -1.22 -7.22
C ASP A 74 -0.39 -2.31 -6.20
N SER A 75 0.60 -2.96 -5.63
CA SER A 75 0.43 -3.96 -4.57
C SER A 75 0.04 -3.37 -3.21
N GLY A 76 0.17 -2.05 -3.01
CA GLY A 76 0.01 -1.38 -1.72
C GLY A 76 1.17 -1.58 -0.76
N ALA A 77 2.26 -2.26 -1.17
CA ALA A 77 3.48 -2.37 -0.36
C ALA A 77 4.20 -1.03 -0.23
N VAL A 78 4.08 -0.19 -1.26
CA VAL A 78 4.52 1.22 -1.27
C VAL A 78 3.31 2.12 -1.38
N ILE A 79 3.22 3.10 -0.49
CA ILE A 79 2.25 4.18 -0.53
C ILE A 79 2.91 5.36 -1.23
N ALA A 80 2.50 5.61 -2.46
CA ALA A 80 2.96 6.77 -3.21
C ALA A 80 2.21 8.01 -2.76
N VAL A 81 2.95 9.04 -2.40
CA VAL A 81 2.42 10.35 -2.01
C VAL A 81 3.09 11.42 -2.85
N ALA A 82 2.39 12.49 -3.14
CA ALA A 82 2.99 13.68 -3.75
C ALA A 82 2.29 14.94 -3.27
N PRO A 83 2.96 16.10 -3.28
CA PRO A 83 2.28 17.37 -3.08
C PRO A 83 1.29 17.62 -4.24
N VAL A 84 0.21 18.35 -3.96
CA VAL A 84 -0.78 18.71 -5.00
C VAL A 84 -0.13 19.42 -6.18
N PHE A 85 0.92 20.17 -5.91
CA PHE A 85 1.74 20.86 -6.91
C PHE A 85 2.22 19.95 -8.06
N LEU A 86 2.48 18.66 -7.79
CA LEU A 86 2.88 17.70 -8.81
C LEU A 86 1.92 17.66 -10.02
N ARG A 87 0.60 17.84 -9.80
CA ARG A 87 -0.38 17.81 -10.90
C ARG A 87 -0.07 18.86 -11.95
N GLN A 88 0.10 20.10 -11.52
CA GLN A 88 0.42 21.23 -12.41
C GLN A 88 1.77 21.01 -13.11
N GLU A 89 2.73 20.46 -12.39
CA GLU A 89 4.05 20.20 -12.93
C GLU A 89 4.04 19.12 -14.02
N ILE A 90 3.33 18.02 -13.80
CA ILE A 90 3.19 16.98 -14.82
C ILE A 90 2.38 17.48 -16.01
N GLU A 91 1.25 18.15 -15.81
CA GLU A 91 0.41 18.69 -16.89
C GLU A 91 1.20 19.61 -17.82
N LYS A 92 2.08 20.43 -17.27
CA LYS A 92 2.98 21.29 -18.04
C LYS A 92 3.95 20.49 -18.93
N HIS A 93 4.35 19.29 -18.48
CA HIS A 93 5.33 18.46 -19.20
C HIS A 93 4.69 17.43 -20.14
N LEU A 94 3.37 17.22 -20.10
CA LEU A 94 2.68 16.23 -20.96
C LEU A 94 2.95 16.42 -22.45
N PRO A 95 2.94 17.64 -23.03
CA PRO A 95 3.23 17.81 -24.46
C PRO A 95 4.64 17.35 -24.84
N LEU A 96 5.63 17.61 -23.98
CA LEU A 96 7.00 17.15 -24.20
C LEU A 96 7.10 15.63 -24.12
N ILE A 97 6.50 15.02 -23.10
CA ILE A 97 6.48 13.57 -22.93
C ILE A 97 5.80 12.89 -24.13
N ALA A 98 4.69 13.44 -24.62
CA ALA A 98 3.99 12.94 -25.79
C ALA A 98 4.89 12.96 -27.04
N THR A 99 5.60 14.08 -27.26
CA THR A 99 6.56 14.22 -28.37
C THR A 99 7.69 13.19 -28.25
N GLU A 100 8.31 13.07 -27.09
CA GLU A 100 9.44 12.15 -26.85
C GLU A 100 9.05 10.67 -27.00
N THR A 101 7.81 10.33 -26.71
CA THR A 101 7.30 8.95 -26.81
C THR A 101 6.58 8.64 -28.11
N GLY A 102 6.40 9.64 -28.97
CA GLY A 102 5.76 9.48 -30.27
C GLY A 102 4.24 9.22 -30.19
N VAL A 103 3.57 9.68 -29.13
CA VAL A 103 2.12 9.54 -28.94
C VAL A 103 1.42 10.90 -28.97
N GLY A 104 0.09 10.91 -29.11
CA GLY A 104 -0.69 12.14 -28.97
C GLY A 104 -0.76 12.63 -27.52
N VAL A 105 -0.95 13.95 -27.32
CA VAL A 105 -1.07 14.56 -25.99
C VAL A 105 -2.26 13.98 -25.24
N GLU A 106 -3.35 13.65 -25.92
CA GLU A 106 -4.54 13.01 -25.34
C GLU A 106 -4.21 11.64 -24.74
N ALA A 107 -3.37 10.85 -25.43
CA ALA A 107 -2.92 9.56 -24.92
C ALA A 107 -2.01 9.73 -23.68
N ALA A 108 -1.13 10.74 -23.70
CA ALA A 108 -0.29 11.07 -22.56
C ALA A 108 -1.14 11.54 -21.36
N SER A 109 -2.17 12.36 -21.58
CA SER A 109 -3.10 12.81 -20.56
C SER A 109 -3.91 11.66 -19.97
N ALA A 110 -4.43 10.76 -20.79
CA ALA A 110 -5.16 9.58 -20.34
C ALA A 110 -4.27 8.64 -19.50
N GLU A 111 -2.99 8.52 -19.85
CA GLU A 111 -2.06 7.72 -19.03
C GLU A 111 -1.70 8.43 -17.71
N TRP A 112 -1.58 9.75 -17.73
CA TRP A 112 -1.41 10.53 -16.51
C TRP A 112 -2.59 10.34 -15.56
N GLU A 113 -3.82 10.38 -16.06
CA GLU A 113 -5.02 10.10 -15.25
C GLU A 113 -5.01 8.71 -14.61
N ARG A 114 -4.39 7.71 -15.27
CA ARG A 114 -4.22 6.38 -14.68
C ARG A 114 -3.15 6.37 -13.59
N VAL A 115 -2.02 7.03 -13.82
CA VAL A 115 -0.91 7.10 -12.87
C VAL A 115 -1.30 7.89 -11.63
N GLN A 116 -1.96 9.04 -11.78
CA GLN A 116 -2.34 9.86 -10.63
C GLN A 116 -3.31 9.16 -9.68
N ARG A 117 -4.15 8.21 -10.14
CA ARG A 117 -5.00 7.40 -9.27
C ARG A 117 -4.23 6.48 -8.32
N LEU A 118 -2.97 6.22 -8.60
CA LEU A 118 -2.08 5.44 -7.73
C LEU A 118 -1.39 6.31 -6.67
N ILE A 119 -1.42 7.63 -6.85
CA ILE A 119 -0.73 8.61 -6.00
C ILE A 119 -1.74 9.26 -5.07
N ARG A 120 -1.38 9.38 -3.80
CA ARG A 120 -2.16 10.14 -2.82
C ARG A 120 -1.62 11.55 -2.75
N PHE A 121 -2.45 12.50 -3.13
CA PHE A 121 -2.06 13.90 -3.11
C PHE A 121 -2.23 14.49 -1.71
N TYR A 122 -1.22 15.24 -1.29
CA TYR A 122 -1.16 15.88 0.02
C TYR A 122 -0.87 17.36 -0.15
N ALA A 123 -1.59 18.22 0.60
CA ALA A 123 -1.32 19.64 0.68
C ALA A 123 -0.51 19.92 1.95
N PRO A 124 0.81 20.15 1.85
CA PRO A 124 1.62 20.47 3.01
C PRO A 124 1.22 21.83 3.60
N ASN A 125 1.33 21.99 4.92
CA ASN A 125 0.81 23.14 5.64
C ASN A 125 1.83 24.25 5.89
N GLY A 126 3.12 23.95 5.75
CA GLY A 126 4.19 24.92 5.92
C GLY A 126 4.50 25.67 4.63
N ASP A 127 5.23 26.77 4.75
CA ASP A 127 5.78 27.49 3.61
C ASP A 127 7.04 26.83 3.02
N GLY A 128 7.64 25.89 3.76
CA GLY A 128 8.87 25.22 3.35
C GLY A 128 10.05 26.17 3.17
N ALA A 129 10.04 27.33 3.80
CA ALA A 129 11.04 28.38 3.59
C ALA A 129 12.48 27.89 3.75
N GLU A 130 12.74 26.98 4.68
CA GLU A 130 14.04 26.37 4.88
C GLU A 130 14.50 25.49 3.70
N PHE A 131 13.56 24.85 3.01
CA PHE A 131 13.84 24.05 1.81
C PHE A 131 13.94 24.94 0.57
N ALA A 132 13.16 26.02 0.52
CA ALA A 132 13.17 26.98 -0.56
C ALA A 132 14.53 27.70 -0.71
N LEU A 133 15.36 27.71 0.35
CA LEU A 133 16.74 28.19 0.28
C LEU A 133 17.62 27.30 -0.61
N VAL A 134 17.29 26.03 -0.77
CA VAL A 134 18.02 25.08 -1.64
C VAL A 134 17.41 25.10 -3.04
N ASP A 135 16.13 24.76 -3.16
CA ASP A 135 15.34 24.88 -4.39
C ASP A 135 13.86 25.14 -4.05
N PRO A 136 13.32 26.31 -4.47
CA PRO A 136 11.91 26.63 -4.19
C PRO A 136 10.91 25.67 -4.83
N LYS A 137 11.23 25.05 -5.97
CA LYS A 137 10.33 24.12 -6.68
C LYS A 137 10.24 22.78 -5.97
N ASP A 138 11.33 22.35 -5.34
CA ASP A 138 11.43 21.08 -4.66
C ASP A 138 10.93 21.15 -3.21
N SER A 139 10.81 22.38 -2.68
CA SER A 139 10.34 22.64 -1.32
C SER A 139 9.03 21.94 -0.95
N PRO A 140 7.96 21.91 -1.80
CA PRO A 140 6.72 21.20 -1.47
C PRO A 140 6.90 19.70 -1.28
N TYR A 141 7.81 19.06 -2.01
CA TYR A 141 8.09 17.64 -1.90
C TYR A 141 8.85 17.31 -0.62
N ALA A 142 9.88 18.10 -0.29
CA ALA A 142 10.65 17.94 0.93
C ALA A 142 9.77 18.17 2.17
N LEU A 143 8.90 19.18 2.14
CA LEU A 143 7.94 19.46 3.19
C LEU A 143 6.92 18.31 3.35
N THR A 144 6.40 17.79 2.24
CA THR A 144 5.52 16.60 2.25
C THR A 144 6.22 15.42 2.90
N ALA A 145 7.47 15.16 2.53
CA ALA A 145 8.25 14.05 3.10
C ALA A 145 8.44 14.21 4.62
N ARG A 146 8.74 15.41 5.09
CA ARG A 146 8.90 15.71 6.50
C ARG A 146 7.58 15.59 7.28
N GLU A 147 6.51 16.21 6.78
CA GLU A 147 5.22 16.23 7.49
C GLU A 147 4.58 14.84 7.60
N LEU A 148 4.75 14.00 6.59
CA LEU A 148 4.26 12.63 6.58
C LEU A 148 5.25 11.64 7.20
N ASP A 149 6.45 12.10 7.58
CA ASP A 149 7.55 11.24 8.00
C ASP A 149 7.77 10.11 6.98
N ALA A 150 7.85 10.49 5.70
CA ALA A 150 8.01 9.55 4.60
C ALA A 150 9.36 8.82 4.69
N ASP A 151 9.41 7.59 4.22
CA ASP A 151 10.64 6.80 4.24
C ASP A 151 11.71 7.39 3.31
N PHE A 152 11.27 7.96 2.18
CA PHE A 152 12.15 8.61 1.21
C PHE A 152 11.38 9.47 0.20
N VAL A 153 12.13 10.31 -0.51
CA VAL A 153 11.72 10.95 -1.77
C VAL A 153 12.31 10.16 -2.93
N ARG A 154 11.46 9.72 -3.85
CA ARG A 154 11.86 9.07 -5.09
C ARG A 154 12.11 10.14 -6.15
N THR A 155 13.37 10.42 -6.41
CA THR A 155 13.82 11.47 -7.35
C THR A 155 15.14 11.08 -7.98
N THR A 156 15.50 11.77 -9.07
CA THR A 156 16.83 11.75 -9.65
C THR A 156 17.62 13.04 -9.35
N ASP A 157 16.97 14.01 -8.65
CA ASP A 157 17.56 15.29 -8.33
C ASP A 157 18.40 15.21 -7.04
N PRO A 158 19.69 15.59 -7.09
CA PRO A 158 20.57 15.57 -5.93
C PRO A 158 20.27 16.66 -4.89
N HIS A 159 19.52 17.72 -5.22
CA HIS A 159 19.22 18.83 -4.30
C HIS A 159 18.42 18.36 -3.07
N PHE A 160 17.57 17.36 -3.22
CA PHE A 160 16.81 16.80 -2.10
C PHE A 160 17.70 16.29 -0.95
N ALA A 161 18.89 15.77 -1.27
CA ALA A 161 19.82 15.32 -0.23
C ALA A 161 20.30 16.51 0.65
N GLN A 162 20.45 17.70 0.05
CA GLN A 162 20.82 18.93 0.76
C GLN A 162 19.69 19.44 1.65
N MET A 163 18.43 19.12 1.33
CA MET A 163 17.27 19.40 2.15
C MET A 163 17.11 18.44 3.36
N GLY A 164 18.05 17.52 3.55
CA GLY A 164 18.02 16.58 4.68
C GLY A 164 16.97 15.48 4.60
N VAL A 165 16.33 15.30 3.45
CA VAL A 165 15.39 14.18 3.21
C VAL A 165 16.14 12.97 2.66
N THR A 166 15.65 11.77 2.97
CA THR A 166 16.20 10.55 2.39
C THR A 166 15.82 10.46 0.93
N VAL A 167 16.81 10.26 0.06
CA VAL A 167 16.62 10.19 -1.40
C VAL A 167 16.85 8.77 -1.90
N ILE A 168 16.03 8.35 -2.83
CA ILE A 168 16.18 7.08 -3.54
C ILE A 168 15.99 7.31 -5.04
N GLY A 169 16.97 6.88 -5.81
CA GLY A 169 16.93 6.88 -7.27
C GLY A 169 16.25 5.62 -7.86
N SER A 170 16.29 5.51 -9.19
CA SER A 170 15.67 4.39 -9.94
C SER A 170 16.30 3.03 -9.68
N GLU A 171 17.51 3.00 -9.15
CA GLU A 171 18.27 1.79 -8.84
C GLU A 171 17.56 0.91 -7.79
N LEU A 172 16.73 1.52 -6.93
CA LEU A 172 15.97 0.78 -5.92
C LEU A 172 14.58 0.35 -6.36
N ASP A 173 14.11 0.74 -7.54
CA ASP A 173 12.79 0.33 -8.05
C ASP A 173 12.68 -1.20 -8.15
N ARG A 174 13.78 -1.88 -8.52
CA ARG A 174 13.85 -3.35 -8.49
C ARG A 174 13.71 -3.90 -7.08
N VAL A 175 14.37 -3.29 -6.11
CA VAL A 175 14.31 -3.72 -4.69
C VAL A 175 12.91 -3.52 -4.12
N LEU A 176 12.23 -2.42 -4.47
CA LEU A 176 10.85 -2.15 -4.08
C LEU A 176 9.89 -3.18 -4.69
N ARG A 177 10.08 -3.55 -5.96
CA ARG A 177 9.34 -4.63 -6.61
C ARG A 177 9.53 -5.97 -5.91
N ASP A 178 10.78 -6.32 -5.62
CA ASP A 178 11.11 -7.58 -4.96
C ASP A 178 10.52 -7.61 -3.54
N TYR A 179 10.48 -6.47 -2.85
CA TYR A 179 9.76 -6.31 -1.59
C TYR A 179 8.26 -6.54 -1.73
N ALA A 180 7.63 -5.95 -2.73
CA ALA A 180 6.20 -6.11 -3.00
C ALA A 180 5.85 -7.58 -3.27
N ARG A 181 6.63 -8.25 -4.11
CA ARG A 181 6.48 -9.69 -4.40
C ARG A 181 6.69 -10.54 -3.17
N ALA A 182 7.73 -10.24 -2.40
CA ALA A 182 8.02 -10.91 -1.15
C ALA A 182 6.90 -10.73 -0.12
N THR A 183 6.31 -9.55 -0.06
CA THR A 183 5.15 -9.25 0.80
C THR A 183 3.92 -10.05 0.36
N SER A 184 3.66 -10.12 -0.95
CA SER A 184 2.58 -10.94 -1.52
C SER A 184 2.72 -12.41 -1.14
N VAL A 185 3.93 -12.97 -1.27
CA VAL A 185 4.23 -14.35 -0.84
C VAL A 185 4.00 -14.53 0.66
N LEU A 186 4.49 -13.60 1.49
CA LEU A 186 4.33 -13.67 2.94
C LEU A 186 2.85 -13.66 3.34
N VAL A 187 2.04 -12.80 2.72
CA VAL A 187 0.60 -12.75 2.96
C VAL A 187 -0.07 -14.04 2.51
N THR A 188 0.29 -14.55 1.32
CA THR A 188 -0.21 -15.83 0.80
C THR A 188 0.08 -16.96 1.78
N VAL A 189 1.29 -17.04 2.32
CA VAL A 189 1.66 -18.07 3.29
C VAL A 189 0.92 -17.89 4.61
N LYS A 190 0.84 -16.66 5.14
CA LYS A 190 0.14 -16.40 6.41
C LYS A 190 -1.35 -16.71 6.34
N LEU A 191 -2.01 -16.34 5.25
CA LEU A 191 -3.44 -16.60 5.05
C LEU A 191 -3.67 -18.03 4.54
N GLY A 192 -2.77 -18.50 3.68
CA GLY A 192 -2.92 -19.73 2.91
C GLY A 192 -2.48 -20.99 3.62
N SER A 193 -1.65 -20.90 4.68
CA SER A 193 -1.11 -22.10 5.36
C SER A 193 -2.19 -23.06 5.90
N GLY A 194 -3.45 -22.63 5.99
CA GLY A 194 -4.58 -23.47 6.35
C GLY A 194 -5.56 -23.74 5.20
N LEU A 195 -5.78 -22.76 4.34
CA LEU A 195 -6.81 -22.83 3.29
C LEU A 195 -6.23 -23.31 1.96
N ALA A 196 -5.05 -22.85 1.57
CA ALA A 196 -4.43 -23.21 0.31
C ALA A 196 -3.99 -24.68 0.25
N VAL A 197 -3.61 -25.27 1.38
CA VAL A 197 -3.31 -26.70 1.49
C VAL A 197 -4.56 -27.55 1.25
N THR A 198 -5.73 -27.01 1.61
CA THR A 198 -7.00 -27.76 1.55
C THR A 198 -7.71 -27.58 0.19
N PHE A 199 -7.61 -26.41 -0.42
CA PHE A 199 -8.46 -26.06 -1.58
C PHE A 199 -7.71 -25.67 -2.85
N GLY A 200 -6.38 -25.56 -2.81
CA GLY A 200 -5.61 -25.02 -3.92
C GLY A 200 -5.59 -23.47 -3.92
N ILE A 201 -4.51 -22.93 -4.46
CA ILE A 201 -4.21 -21.49 -4.35
C ILE A 201 -5.15 -20.64 -5.21
N GLN A 202 -5.57 -21.11 -6.38
CA GLN A 202 -6.51 -20.38 -7.24
C GLN A 202 -7.86 -20.19 -6.55
N VAL A 203 -8.38 -21.25 -5.93
CA VAL A 203 -9.63 -21.20 -5.18
C VAL A 203 -9.51 -20.26 -3.97
N PHE A 204 -8.36 -20.29 -3.30
CA PHE A 204 -8.06 -19.36 -2.21
C PHE A 204 -8.08 -17.88 -2.67
N VAL A 205 -7.47 -17.59 -3.83
CA VAL A 205 -7.45 -16.23 -4.41
C VAL A 205 -8.87 -15.78 -4.76
N GLU A 206 -9.67 -16.62 -5.41
CA GLU A 206 -11.06 -16.29 -5.77
C GLU A 206 -11.94 -16.14 -4.50
N LEU A 207 -11.69 -16.92 -3.49
CA LEU A 207 -12.39 -16.82 -2.21
C LEU A 207 -12.06 -15.51 -1.49
N ILE A 208 -10.80 -15.09 -1.50
CA ILE A 208 -10.38 -13.79 -0.97
C ILE A 208 -11.01 -12.64 -1.76
N ARG A 209 -11.03 -12.70 -3.09
CA ARG A 209 -11.71 -11.70 -3.94
C ARG A 209 -13.20 -11.61 -3.61
N GLY A 210 -13.87 -12.73 -3.58
CA GLY A 210 -15.29 -12.81 -3.24
C GLY A 210 -15.60 -12.26 -1.84
N MET A 211 -14.76 -12.59 -0.85
CA MET A 211 -14.87 -12.01 0.50
C MET A 211 -14.68 -10.50 0.50
N ILE A 212 -13.68 -9.98 -0.19
CA ILE A 212 -13.41 -8.53 -0.28
C ILE A 212 -14.60 -7.81 -0.92
N GLU A 213 -15.13 -8.33 -2.03
CA GLU A 213 -16.29 -7.76 -2.71
C GLU A 213 -17.53 -7.80 -1.82
N MET A 214 -17.75 -8.90 -1.10
CA MET A 214 -18.86 -9.03 -0.16
C MET A 214 -18.72 -8.02 0.99
N ILE A 215 -17.54 -7.91 1.58
CA ILE A 215 -17.27 -6.94 2.67
C ILE A 215 -17.49 -5.51 2.18
N ARG A 216 -17.09 -5.15 0.96
CA ARG A 216 -17.31 -3.82 0.39
C ARG A 216 -18.78 -3.45 0.27
N LYS A 217 -19.65 -4.42 0.00
CA LYS A 217 -21.11 -4.21 -0.16
C LYS A 217 -21.89 -4.19 1.15
N LEU A 218 -21.28 -4.58 2.29
CA LEU A 218 -21.96 -4.65 3.58
C LEU A 218 -22.04 -3.28 4.28
N PRO A 219 -23.10 -3.03 5.06
CA PRO A 219 -23.18 -1.87 5.94
C PRO A 219 -22.02 -1.84 6.95
N PRO A 220 -21.55 -0.65 7.41
CA PRO A 220 -20.38 -0.51 8.27
C PRO A 220 -20.44 -1.37 9.55
N ALA A 221 -21.60 -1.45 10.21
CA ALA A 221 -21.77 -2.26 11.41
C ALA A 221 -21.60 -3.77 11.15
N VAL A 222 -22.09 -4.25 9.99
CA VAL A 222 -21.97 -5.67 9.61
C VAL A 222 -20.54 -5.98 9.15
N LYS A 223 -19.85 -5.03 8.50
CA LYS A 223 -18.43 -5.16 8.16
C LYS A 223 -17.58 -5.42 9.41
N LEU A 224 -17.84 -4.68 10.49
CA LEU A 224 -17.09 -4.78 11.73
C LEU A 224 -17.26 -6.17 12.39
N ILE A 225 -18.48 -6.68 12.45
CA ILE A 225 -18.79 -8.00 13.03
C ILE A 225 -18.18 -9.12 12.17
N LEU A 226 -18.35 -9.07 10.87
CA LEU A 226 -17.86 -10.12 9.95
C LEU A 226 -16.33 -10.14 9.89
N GLY A 227 -15.71 -8.97 9.80
CA GLY A 227 -14.25 -8.83 9.81
C GLY A 227 -13.63 -9.35 11.11
N ALA A 228 -14.21 -9.03 12.26
CA ALA A 228 -13.77 -9.56 13.56
C ALA A 228 -13.94 -11.09 13.62
N THR A 229 -15.06 -11.62 13.16
CA THR A 229 -15.33 -13.07 13.18
C THR A 229 -14.37 -13.87 12.28
N VAL A 230 -14.15 -13.41 11.06
CA VAL A 230 -13.21 -14.06 10.10
C VAL A 230 -11.79 -14.00 10.64
N ALA A 231 -11.39 -12.89 11.22
CA ALA A 231 -10.04 -12.74 11.72
C ALA A 231 -9.79 -13.53 13.01
N ILE A 232 -10.77 -13.62 13.93
CA ILE A 232 -10.70 -14.52 15.09
C ILE A 232 -10.63 -15.97 14.63
N ALA A 233 -11.40 -16.36 13.62
CA ALA A 233 -11.39 -17.70 13.07
C ALA A 233 -10.03 -18.05 12.42
N LEU A 234 -9.33 -17.10 11.81
CA LEU A 234 -8.00 -17.31 11.23
C LEU A 234 -6.88 -17.35 12.28
N LEU A 235 -7.07 -16.69 13.43
CA LEU A 235 -6.05 -16.62 14.49
C LEU A 235 -6.16 -17.76 15.49
N HIS A 236 -7.36 -18.31 15.72
CA HIS A 236 -7.59 -19.34 16.72
C HIS A 236 -7.60 -20.74 16.11
N PRO A 237 -6.77 -21.72 16.56
CA PRO A 237 -6.64 -23.04 15.93
C PRO A 237 -7.97 -23.77 15.78
N THR A 238 -8.79 -23.84 16.83
CA THR A 238 -10.09 -24.53 16.83
C THR A 238 -11.15 -23.85 15.97
N SER A 239 -11.14 -22.52 15.90
CA SER A 239 -12.05 -21.76 15.03
C SER A 239 -11.67 -21.89 13.57
N ARG A 240 -10.36 -22.00 13.28
CA ARG A 240 -9.81 -22.25 11.97
C ARG A 240 -10.25 -23.60 11.39
N GLU A 241 -10.26 -24.65 12.19
CA GLU A 241 -10.77 -25.99 11.78
C GLU A 241 -12.26 -25.92 11.42
N LYS A 242 -13.08 -25.25 12.22
CA LYS A 242 -14.51 -25.04 11.94
C LYS A 242 -14.73 -24.23 10.66
N LEU A 243 -13.93 -23.18 10.43
CA LEU A 243 -13.98 -22.39 9.21
C LEU A 243 -13.60 -23.24 8.00
N ILE A 244 -12.56 -24.07 8.10
CA ILE A 244 -12.14 -24.99 7.05
C ILE A 244 -13.26 -26.01 6.75
N GLN A 245 -13.91 -26.57 7.76
CA GLN A 245 -15.02 -27.51 7.56
C GLN A 245 -16.23 -26.83 6.91
N TRP A 246 -16.55 -25.59 7.29
CA TRP A 246 -17.63 -24.81 6.69
C TRP A 246 -17.32 -24.48 5.22
N LEU A 247 -16.09 -24.06 4.94
CA LEU A 247 -15.62 -23.80 3.56
C LEU A 247 -15.61 -25.09 2.73
N LYS A 248 -15.27 -26.25 3.30
CA LYS A 248 -15.41 -27.55 2.63
C LYS A 248 -16.84 -27.83 2.21
N LYS A 249 -17.82 -27.60 3.11
CA LYS A 249 -19.24 -27.78 2.78
C LYS A 249 -19.71 -26.84 1.65
N ILE A 250 -19.27 -25.60 1.65
CA ILE A 250 -19.57 -24.67 0.56
C ILE A 250 -18.92 -25.16 -0.73
N TRP A 251 -17.65 -25.60 -0.66
CA TRP A 251 -16.91 -26.10 -1.79
C TRP A 251 -17.52 -27.38 -2.38
N GLU A 252 -17.96 -28.30 -1.56
CA GLU A 252 -18.66 -29.50 -2.01
C GLU A 252 -19.92 -29.16 -2.79
N ARG A 253 -20.68 -28.13 -2.37
CA ARG A 253 -21.84 -27.61 -3.12
C ARG A 253 -21.48 -26.89 -4.42
N LEU A 254 -20.32 -26.20 -4.45
CA LEU A 254 -19.84 -25.53 -5.67
C LEU A 254 -19.18 -26.50 -6.65
N ARG A 255 -18.65 -27.62 -6.15
CA ARG A 255 -17.95 -28.67 -6.93
C ARG A 255 -18.86 -29.42 -7.86
N GLU A 256 -20.14 -29.54 -7.57
CA GLU A 256 -21.12 -30.19 -8.44
C GLU A 256 -21.19 -29.54 -9.83
N ASN A 257 -20.59 -28.38 -10.02
CA ASN A 257 -20.65 -27.59 -11.25
C ASN A 257 -19.33 -27.36 -12.02
N LYS A 258 -18.15 -27.78 -11.54
CA LYS A 258 -16.89 -27.72 -12.34
C LYS A 258 -15.76 -28.63 -11.80
N PRO A 259 -15.12 -29.47 -12.61
CA PRO A 259 -13.97 -30.27 -12.22
C PRO A 259 -12.67 -29.48 -12.41
N LEU A 260 -12.14 -28.89 -11.36
CA LEU A 260 -10.78 -28.33 -11.35
C LEU A 260 -10.10 -28.66 -10.01
N PHE A 261 -9.60 -29.91 -9.93
CA PHE A 261 -8.65 -30.26 -8.87
C PHE A 261 -7.23 -30.02 -9.35
N VAL A 262 -6.55 -29.09 -8.69
CA VAL A 262 -5.09 -29.10 -8.63
C VAL A 262 -4.72 -29.70 -7.29
N SER A 263 -4.23 -30.95 -7.30
CA SER A 263 -3.59 -31.53 -6.12
C SER A 263 -2.34 -30.68 -5.82
N ILE A 264 -2.33 -29.99 -4.71
CA ILE A 264 -1.13 -29.30 -4.26
C ILE A 264 -0.15 -30.39 -3.83
N SER A 265 0.89 -30.59 -4.65
CA SER A 265 1.97 -31.51 -4.32
C SER A 265 2.71 -31.01 -3.07
N GLN A 266 3.30 -31.91 -2.29
CA GLN A 266 4.18 -31.53 -1.15
C GLN A 266 5.29 -30.56 -1.54
N GLY A 267 5.71 -30.57 -2.83
CA GLY A 267 6.61 -29.60 -3.42
C GLY A 267 6.12 -28.16 -3.36
N ALA A 268 4.82 -27.91 -3.58
CA ALA A 268 4.26 -26.56 -3.53
C ALA A 268 4.35 -25.95 -2.11
N VAL A 269 4.13 -26.77 -1.07
CA VAL A 269 4.27 -26.32 0.33
C VAL A 269 5.72 -25.97 0.65
N ARG A 270 6.68 -26.76 0.17
CA ARG A 270 8.10 -26.52 0.32
C ARG A 270 8.51 -25.20 -0.38
N HIS A 271 8.08 -25.00 -1.62
CA HIS A 271 8.33 -23.76 -2.37
C HIS A 271 7.73 -22.52 -1.69
N LEU A 272 6.53 -22.62 -1.12
CA LEU A 272 5.93 -21.55 -0.35
C LEU A 272 6.74 -21.22 0.93
N ALA A 273 7.26 -22.23 1.62
CA ALA A 273 8.10 -22.04 2.80
C ALA A 273 9.45 -21.38 2.45
N GLU A 274 10.08 -21.80 1.37
CA GLU A 274 11.31 -21.19 0.85
C GLU A 274 11.08 -19.75 0.40
N ALA A 275 9.98 -19.47 -0.30
CA ALA A 275 9.58 -18.15 -0.72
C ALA A 275 9.29 -17.24 0.50
N ALA A 276 8.67 -17.76 1.55
CA ALA A 276 8.44 -17.03 2.79
C ALA A 276 9.75 -16.66 3.48
N LYS A 277 10.75 -17.55 3.47
CA LYS A 277 12.11 -17.29 3.98
C LYS A 277 12.77 -16.17 3.17
N THR A 278 12.77 -16.28 1.84
CA THR A 278 13.32 -15.26 0.94
C THR A 278 12.61 -13.92 1.12
N SER A 279 11.29 -13.91 1.26
CA SER A 279 10.49 -12.74 1.57
C SER A 279 10.97 -12.03 2.84
N ARG A 280 11.22 -12.80 3.90
CA ARG A 280 11.70 -12.25 5.17
C ARG A 280 13.08 -11.61 5.02
N THR A 281 14.03 -12.28 4.36
CA THR A 281 15.39 -11.76 4.15
C THR A 281 15.40 -10.51 3.26
N THR A 282 14.61 -10.47 2.19
CA THR A 282 14.47 -9.28 1.33
C THR A 282 13.92 -8.11 2.11
N ARG A 283 12.91 -8.35 2.94
CA ARG A 283 12.30 -7.33 3.80
C ARG A 283 13.29 -6.77 4.84
N GLU A 284 14.08 -7.63 5.46
CA GLU A 284 15.12 -7.22 6.41
C GLU A 284 16.22 -6.41 5.72
N ALA A 285 16.60 -6.79 4.50
CA ALA A 285 17.56 -6.04 3.70
C ALA A 285 17.04 -4.64 3.32
N ILE A 286 15.75 -4.50 3.02
CA ILE A 286 15.13 -3.19 2.76
C ILE A 286 15.09 -2.36 4.03
N LYS A 287 14.67 -2.93 5.17
CA LYS A 287 14.67 -2.24 6.46
C LYS A 287 16.06 -1.70 6.84
N SER A 288 17.11 -2.45 6.55
CA SER A 288 18.49 -2.02 6.83
C SER A 288 18.98 -0.91 5.90
N ARG A 289 18.43 -0.82 4.69
CA ARG A 289 18.77 0.22 3.70
C ARG A 289 17.96 1.51 3.87
N LEU A 290 16.68 1.37 4.23
CA LEU A 290 15.88 2.52 4.64
C LEU A 290 16.34 2.89 6.05
N ARG A 291 16.81 4.12 6.24
CA ARG A 291 17.15 4.63 7.57
C ARG A 291 15.99 4.32 8.52
N VAL A 292 16.30 3.72 9.66
CA VAL A 292 15.31 3.49 10.71
C VAL A 292 14.64 4.84 10.99
N ARG A 293 13.35 4.91 10.77
CA ARG A 293 12.55 6.10 11.05
C ARG A 293 12.86 6.56 12.47
N GLY A 294 13.08 7.84 12.65
CA GLY A 294 12.95 8.49 13.96
C GLY A 294 11.60 8.11 14.56
N LYS A 295 11.38 8.33 15.86
CA LYS A 295 10.06 8.09 16.47
C LYS A 295 9.00 8.93 15.75
N GLN A 296 8.13 8.28 14.99
CA GLN A 296 7.01 8.95 14.35
C GLN A 296 6.18 9.69 15.41
N THR A 297 5.78 10.91 15.11
CA THR A 297 4.90 11.68 16.00
C THR A 297 3.46 11.17 15.89
N ALA A 298 2.65 11.41 16.92
CA ALA A 298 1.21 11.12 16.82
C ALA A 298 0.55 11.88 15.66
N LEU A 299 1.07 13.05 15.33
CA LEU A 299 0.57 13.89 14.23
C LEU A 299 0.89 13.29 12.87
N SER A 300 2.12 12.82 12.63
CA SER A 300 2.47 12.14 11.37
C SER A 300 1.69 10.84 11.19
N HIS A 301 1.47 10.07 12.27
CA HIS A 301 0.55 8.93 12.23
C HIS A 301 -0.87 9.32 11.85
N ALA A 302 -1.42 10.38 12.47
CA ALA A 302 -2.77 10.86 12.16
C ALA A 302 -2.90 11.27 10.68
N ARG A 303 -1.93 12.01 10.15
CA ARG A 303 -1.90 12.42 8.74
C ARG A 303 -1.89 11.21 7.82
N LEU A 304 -1.03 10.21 8.07
CA LEU A 304 -0.97 8.99 7.26
C LEU A 304 -2.28 8.17 7.33
N ILE A 305 -2.92 8.11 8.50
CA ILE A 305 -4.20 7.41 8.68
C ILE A 305 -5.29 8.09 7.87
N CYS A 306 -5.44 9.40 7.99
CA CYS A 306 -6.43 10.17 7.22
C CYS A 306 -6.12 10.17 5.73
N LEU A 307 -4.84 10.21 5.33
CA LEU A 307 -4.43 10.12 3.94
C LEU A 307 -4.78 8.76 3.30
N ARG A 308 -4.80 7.69 4.10
CA ARG A 308 -5.17 6.33 3.64
C ARG A 308 -6.67 6.10 3.62
N SER A 309 -7.41 6.82 4.44
CA SER A 309 -8.86 6.68 4.50
C SER A 309 -9.52 7.37 3.30
N GLU A 310 -10.45 6.67 2.67
CA GLU A 310 -11.31 7.23 1.62
C GLU A 310 -12.47 8.03 2.23
N GLU A 311 -12.77 7.80 3.52
CA GLU A 311 -13.86 8.44 4.27
C GLU A 311 -13.31 9.25 5.45
N PRO A 312 -14.00 10.33 5.86
CA PRO A 312 -13.67 11.05 7.09
C PRO A 312 -13.72 10.14 8.32
N LEU A 313 -12.83 10.35 9.28
CA LEU A 313 -12.67 9.48 10.44
C LEU A 313 -13.02 10.18 11.75
N ALA A 314 -13.61 9.44 12.69
CA ALA A 314 -13.84 9.91 14.05
C ALA A 314 -12.50 10.02 14.81
N THR A 315 -12.43 10.97 15.78
CA THR A 315 -11.23 11.13 16.63
C THR A 315 -10.84 9.83 17.34
N ASP A 316 -11.83 9.06 17.81
CA ASP A 316 -11.61 7.80 18.52
C ASP A 316 -10.94 6.77 17.62
N GLU A 317 -11.40 6.69 16.42
CA GLU A 317 -10.87 5.78 15.41
C GLU A 317 -9.44 6.15 15.03
N ILE A 318 -9.16 7.44 14.80
CA ILE A 318 -7.80 7.94 14.56
C ILE A 318 -6.89 7.57 15.73
N ALA A 319 -7.32 7.84 16.97
CA ALA A 319 -6.54 7.54 18.15
C ALA A 319 -6.25 6.04 18.30
N GLN A 320 -7.25 5.18 18.09
CA GLN A 320 -7.09 3.73 18.11
C GLN A 320 -6.12 3.24 17.03
N ARG A 321 -6.23 3.75 15.80
CA ARG A 321 -5.36 3.40 14.68
C ARG A 321 -3.91 3.85 14.93
N ILE A 322 -3.70 5.02 15.56
CA ILE A 322 -2.36 5.51 15.95
C ILE A 322 -1.69 4.53 16.92
N LEU A 323 -2.39 4.16 18.00
CA LEU A 323 -1.87 3.20 18.99
C LEU A 323 -1.59 1.83 18.36
N ALA A 324 -2.49 1.40 17.50
CA ALA A 324 -2.38 0.12 16.83
C ALA A 324 -1.25 0.07 15.78
N ASN A 325 -0.85 1.22 15.23
CA ASN A 325 0.34 1.33 14.38
C ASN A 325 1.66 1.43 15.19
N GLY A 326 1.60 1.16 16.50
CA GLY A 326 2.77 1.04 17.35
C GLY A 326 3.21 2.33 18.04
N TYR A 327 2.40 3.41 17.97
CA TYR A 327 2.69 4.62 18.73
C TYR A 327 2.49 4.36 20.23
N SER A 328 3.49 4.72 21.03
CA SER A 328 3.41 4.64 22.50
C SER A 328 3.14 6.00 23.09
N SER A 329 1.98 6.16 23.73
CA SER A 329 1.58 7.42 24.39
C SER A 329 1.84 7.36 25.87
N ARG A 330 2.29 8.52 26.42
CA ARG A 330 2.34 8.76 27.87
C ARG A 330 1.09 9.52 28.39
N SER A 331 0.18 9.90 27.51
CA SER A 331 -1.04 10.62 27.89
C SER A 331 -2.02 9.69 28.56
N LYS A 332 -2.57 10.10 29.71
CA LYS A 332 -3.67 9.38 30.39
C LYS A 332 -4.96 9.39 29.57
N ASP A 333 -5.22 10.46 28.84
CA ASP A 333 -6.32 10.58 27.88
C ASP A 333 -5.74 10.83 26.48
N PHE A 334 -5.41 9.76 25.80
CA PHE A 334 -4.81 9.83 24.47
C PHE A 334 -5.80 10.34 23.43
N LYS A 335 -7.10 10.06 23.58
CA LYS A 335 -8.14 10.59 22.69
C LYS A 335 -8.23 12.11 22.73
N ALA A 336 -8.27 12.71 23.96
CA ALA A 336 -8.27 14.15 24.10
C ALA A 336 -6.98 14.78 23.55
N TYR A 337 -5.83 14.12 23.73
CA TYR A 337 -4.56 14.54 23.13
C TYR A 337 -4.62 14.57 21.60
N VAL A 338 -5.10 13.49 20.96
CA VAL A 338 -5.26 13.43 19.49
C VAL A 338 -6.24 14.50 19.01
N ARG A 339 -7.40 14.67 19.68
CA ARG A 339 -8.37 15.73 19.32
C ARG A 339 -7.73 17.12 19.33
N ARG A 340 -6.89 17.41 20.32
CA ARG A 340 -6.16 18.68 20.40
C ARG A 340 -5.19 18.83 19.23
N LEU A 341 -4.41 17.79 18.90
CA LEU A 341 -3.50 17.82 17.76
C LEU A 341 -4.22 18.09 16.45
N LEU A 342 -5.34 17.40 16.20
CA LEU A 342 -6.12 17.58 14.98
C LEU A 342 -6.70 19.00 14.85
N ARG A 343 -7.10 19.63 15.98
CA ARG A 343 -7.61 21.01 16.00
C ARG A 343 -6.51 22.05 15.78
N GLN A 344 -5.31 21.78 16.24
CA GLN A 344 -4.18 22.71 16.14
C GLN A 344 -3.49 22.66 14.78
N ASP A 345 -3.64 21.57 14.05
CA ASP A 345 -3.02 21.40 12.74
C ASP A 345 -3.98 21.87 11.64
N PRO A 346 -3.62 22.92 10.89
CA PRO A 346 -4.47 23.47 9.83
C PRO A 346 -4.68 22.54 8.64
N GLY A 347 -3.91 21.45 8.53
CA GLY A 347 -4.07 20.41 7.51
C GLY A 347 -5.26 19.51 7.73
N PHE A 348 -5.86 19.53 8.93
CA PHE A 348 -7.08 18.77 9.18
C PHE A 348 -8.31 19.68 9.10
N ILE A 349 -9.35 19.15 8.50
CA ILE A 349 -10.68 19.76 8.51
C ILE A 349 -11.69 18.79 9.11
N THR A 350 -12.69 19.34 9.78
CA THR A 350 -13.79 18.56 10.34
C THR A 350 -15.08 18.86 9.58
N ASN A 351 -15.88 17.83 9.31
CA ASN A 351 -17.21 18.00 8.73
C ASN A 351 -18.26 18.31 9.82
N ALA A 352 -19.53 18.48 9.41
CA ALA A 352 -20.65 18.76 10.33
C ALA A 352 -20.86 17.64 11.37
N ASP A 353 -20.51 16.40 11.08
CA ASP A 353 -20.63 15.25 11.97
C ASP A 353 -19.43 15.12 12.95
N GLY A 354 -18.48 16.05 12.90
CA GLY A 354 -17.27 16.01 13.74
C GLY A 354 -16.24 14.99 13.30
N LEU A 355 -16.32 14.49 12.06
CA LEU A 355 -15.36 13.58 11.47
C LEU A 355 -14.23 14.36 10.78
N TRP A 356 -13.01 13.81 10.85
CA TRP A 356 -11.79 14.44 10.37
C TRP A 356 -11.34 13.89 9.03
N THR A 357 -10.87 14.76 8.18
CA THR A 357 -10.15 14.45 6.95
C THR A 357 -8.98 15.39 6.77
N LEU A 358 -8.03 15.02 5.92
CA LEU A 358 -6.99 15.95 5.49
C LEU A 358 -7.54 16.93 4.46
N ARG A 359 -7.08 18.16 4.53
CA ARG A 359 -7.35 19.17 3.50
C ARG A 359 -6.69 18.69 2.21
N THR A 360 -7.48 18.25 1.26
CA THR A 360 -7.06 18.07 -0.12
C THR A 360 -7.30 19.40 -0.82
N ALA A 361 -6.30 19.91 -1.54
CA ALA A 361 -6.57 21.02 -2.44
C ALA A 361 -7.52 20.50 -3.53
N THR A 362 -8.72 21.05 -3.57
CA THR A 362 -9.68 20.91 -4.67
C THR A 362 -9.11 21.52 -5.93
#